data_55f96271dabff5d3b87bf51ea4ff4214
#
_entry.id   55f96271dabff5d3b87bf51ea4ff4214
#
_cell.length_a   1.000
_cell.length_b   1.000
_cell.length_c   1.000
_cell.angle_alpha   90.00
_cell.angle_beta   90.00
_cell.angle_gamma   90.00
#
_symmetry.space_group_name_H-M   'P 1'
#
loop_
_entity.id
_entity.type
_entity.pdbx_description
1 polymer ?
#
loop_
_entity_poly.entity_id
_entity_poly.type
_entity_poly.pdbx_seq_one_letter_code
_entity_poly.pdbx_strand_id
1 'polypeptide(L)'
;MENCSFKIDGRSCTAEKGLNLIEAAKRNGIFIPTLCHFKHLNPLGTCRVCTVKINGRAIAGCTVHVADDMDIEVNTPELLDTRKAILEMMFVEGNHFCPSCEKSGDCQMQNLGYETGIKYTRFPHLFIDRITDARPERIVVNQNRCIKCMRCVEEVKTFDGYKVFNFTNKGNKTIVAIDYEQESKLSELQAAHAMQICPTGSILVKGKSFSKPFGDRQFDIIPEENIVPLNGIKKQRATTKKKIVATTSLAGCFGCHMSMLDVDLGILDLFEVIEFNKSPLTDIKNFTKHCDIGLVEGGCCNTHNIEVLREFRKNCDILISVGECAIWGGLPAMRNTFPLEECLKESYLESMTSEENETTIPNHEDIPKILNNVYPNHEIVKIDLHIPGCPPDANHIWNVVKNLLFKEEYSIMHPKFKYD
;
A
#
# COMPACT_ATOMS: atom_id res chain seq x y z
N MET A 1 8.40 14.04 35.29
CA MET A 1 7.26 14.53 34.51
C MET A 1 6.01 13.82 35.03
N GLU A 2 4.91 14.54 35.20
CA GLU A 2 3.68 13.98 35.71
C GLU A 2 2.99 13.14 34.62
N ASN A 3 2.61 11.90 34.93
CA ASN A 3 1.88 11.04 34.00
C ASN A 3 0.38 11.26 34.19
N CYS A 4 -0.36 11.20 33.08
CA CYS A 4 -1.82 11.18 33.08
C CYS A 4 -2.35 9.81 32.65
N SER A 5 -3.59 9.51 33.12
CA SER A 5 -4.30 8.29 32.77
C SER A 5 -5.53 8.61 31.93
N PHE A 6 -5.69 7.91 30.81
CA PHE A 6 -6.78 8.10 29.86
C PHE A 6 -7.19 6.77 29.24
N LYS A 7 -8.26 6.75 28.45
CA LYS A 7 -8.72 5.55 27.75
C LYS A 7 -8.70 5.77 26.25
N ILE A 8 -8.31 4.73 25.49
CA ILE A 8 -8.46 4.67 24.04
C ILE A 8 -9.21 3.37 23.70
N ASP A 9 -10.36 3.49 23.05
CA ASP A 9 -11.25 2.37 22.72
C ASP A 9 -11.51 1.44 23.92
N GLY A 10 -11.74 2.05 25.11
CA GLY A 10 -11.97 1.36 26.37
C GLY A 10 -10.70 0.79 27.05
N ARG A 11 -9.54 0.81 26.39
CA ARG A 11 -8.25 0.36 26.93
C ARG A 11 -7.62 1.46 27.78
N SER A 12 -7.23 1.16 29.02
CA SER A 12 -6.48 2.08 29.87
C SER A 12 -5.07 2.31 29.33
N CYS A 13 -4.71 3.58 29.19
CA CYS A 13 -3.44 4.06 28.67
C CYS A 13 -2.81 5.06 29.65
N THR A 14 -1.50 5.17 29.63
CA THR A 14 -0.75 6.15 30.42
C THR A 14 0.29 6.84 29.55
N ALA A 15 0.50 8.13 29.75
CA ALA A 15 1.55 8.89 29.09
C ALA A 15 1.91 10.15 29.89
N GLU A 16 2.99 10.82 29.51
CA GLU A 16 3.33 12.12 30.05
C GLU A 16 2.20 13.13 29.75
N LYS A 17 1.75 13.84 30.77
CA LYS A 17 0.72 14.88 30.66
C LYS A 17 1.14 15.94 29.65
N GLY A 18 0.26 16.26 28.70
CA GLY A 18 0.57 17.21 27.64
C GLY A 18 1.34 16.63 26.44
N LEU A 19 1.61 15.32 26.41
CA LEU A 19 2.15 14.68 25.23
C LEU A 19 1.09 14.70 24.11
N ASN A 20 1.54 14.83 22.85
CA ASN A 20 0.64 14.73 21.70
C ASN A 20 -0.05 13.37 21.65
N LEU A 21 -1.36 13.33 21.36
CA LEU A 21 -2.16 12.11 21.36
C LEU A 21 -1.60 11.03 20.40
N ILE A 22 -1.08 11.41 19.24
CA ILE A 22 -0.50 10.46 18.28
C ILE A 22 0.69 9.73 18.89
N GLU A 23 1.59 10.47 19.56
CA GLU A 23 2.75 9.89 20.22
C GLU A 23 2.35 9.10 21.49
N ALA A 24 1.36 9.58 22.24
CA ALA A 24 0.84 8.87 23.41
C ALA A 24 0.20 7.52 23.03
N ALA A 25 -0.61 7.50 21.98
CA ALA A 25 -1.22 6.29 21.43
C ALA A 25 -0.15 5.29 20.95
N LYS A 26 0.84 5.78 20.20
CA LYS A 26 1.95 4.96 19.72
C LYS A 26 2.74 4.30 20.85
N ARG A 27 3.04 5.03 21.93
CA ARG A 27 3.71 4.48 23.12
C ARG A 27 2.88 3.40 23.84
N ASN A 28 1.56 3.45 23.70
CA ASN A 28 0.64 2.43 24.21
C ASN A 28 0.31 1.32 23.20
N GLY A 29 1.03 1.26 22.05
CA GLY A 29 0.82 0.25 21.01
C GLY A 29 -0.46 0.45 20.20
N ILE A 30 -1.01 1.67 20.17
CA ILE A 30 -2.22 2.01 19.42
C ILE A 30 -1.83 2.92 18.25
N PHE A 31 -2.23 2.52 17.06
CA PHE A 31 -1.97 3.26 15.84
C PHE A 31 -3.13 4.20 15.50
N ILE A 32 -2.83 5.49 15.36
CA ILE A 32 -3.74 6.49 14.81
C ILE A 32 -3.14 6.99 13.50
N PRO A 33 -3.79 6.74 12.35
CA PRO A 33 -3.25 7.10 11.05
C PRO A 33 -3.17 8.61 10.85
N THR A 34 -2.09 9.06 10.19
CA THR A 34 -1.86 10.48 9.89
C THR A 34 -1.28 10.65 8.50
N LEU A 35 -1.55 11.80 7.82
CA LEU A 35 -0.90 12.17 6.57
C LEU A 35 -0.26 13.56 6.62
N CYS A 36 -0.89 14.56 7.25
CA CYS A 36 -0.30 15.88 7.36
C CYS A 36 0.59 16.05 8.61
N HIS A 37 0.41 15.21 9.63
CA HIS A 37 1.26 15.24 10.82
C HIS A 37 2.61 14.60 10.53
N PHE A 38 3.66 15.24 11.00
CA PHE A 38 5.02 14.73 10.97
C PHE A 38 5.69 15.06 12.31
N LYS A 39 6.50 14.13 12.80
CA LYS A 39 7.24 14.33 14.06
C LYS A 39 8.08 15.61 13.96
N HIS A 40 8.06 16.44 14.95
CA HIS A 40 8.73 17.75 15.02
C HIS A 40 8.05 18.92 14.29
N LEU A 41 7.01 18.69 13.50
CA LEU A 41 6.22 19.78 12.95
C LEU A 41 5.03 20.14 13.85
N ASN A 42 4.69 21.41 13.87
CA ASN A 42 3.45 21.84 14.49
C ASN A 42 2.25 21.15 13.80
N PRO A 43 1.37 20.49 14.55
CA PRO A 43 0.25 19.76 13.96
C PRO A 43 -0.77 20.74 13.36
N LEU A 44 -1.01 20.61 12.05
CA LEU A 44 -1.91 21.49 11.31
C LEU A 44 -3.37 21.00 11.32
N GLY A 45 -3.59 19.72 11.52
CA GLY A 45 -4.93 19.11 11.52
C GLY A 45 -5.65 19.19 10.17
N THR A 46 -4.95 19.42 9.05
CA THR A 46 -5.57 19.72 7.74
C THR A 46 -6.15 18.50 7.05
N CYS A 47 -5.47 17.35 7.08
CA CYS A 47 -5.91 16.17 6.34
C CYS A 47 -7.09 15.42 6.96
N ARG A 48 -7.32 15.57 8.25
CA ARG A 48 -8.38 14.93 9.04
C ARG A 48 -8.34 13.39 9.09
N VAL A 49 -7.33 12.75 8.52
CA VAL A 49 -7.18 11.28 8.58
C VAL A 49 -7.05 10.77 10.01
N CYS A 50 -6.45 11.57 10.90
CA CYS A 50 -6.31 11.26 12.33
C CYS A 50 -7.55 11.61 13.19
N THR A 51 -8.73 11.79 12.59
CA THR A 51 -9.94 12.11 13.34
C THR A 51 -10.25 11.02 14.37
N VAL A 52 -10.47 11.46 15.61
CA VAL A 52 -10.87 10.66 16.77
C VAL A 52 -12.08 11.33 17.41
N LYS A 53 -12.82 10.60 18.26
CA LYS A 53 -13.80 11.22 19.14
C LYS A 53 -13.25 11.30 20.56
N ILE A 54 -13.39 12.45 21.19
CA ILE A 54 -13.03 12.67 22.60
C ILE A 54 -14.27 13.17 23.31
N ASN A 55 -14.71 12.39 24.28
CA ASN A 55 -15.96 12.69 25.00
C ASN A 55 -17.13 12.95 24.01
N GLY A 56 -17.22 12.14 22.95
CA GLY A 56 -18.25 12.22 21.91
C GLY A 56 -18.05 13.28 20.82
N ARG A 57 -17.01 14.11 20.88
CA ARG A 57 -16.72 15.16 19.88
C ARG A 57 -15.62 14.75 18.93
N ALA A 58 -15.88 14.82 17.62
CA ALA A 58 -14.89 14.53 16.59
C ALA A 58 -13.86 15.66 16.47
N ILE A 59 -12.57 15.31 16.57
CA ILE A 59 -11.45 16.24 16.51
C ILE A 59 -10.25 15.62 15.80
N ALA A 60 -9.36 16.43 15.23
CA ALA A 60 -8.10 15.96 14.67
C ALA A 60 -7.14 15.53 15.80
N GLY A 61 -6.89 14.22 15.94
CA GLY A 61 -6.06 13.68 17.02
C GLY A 61 -4.64 14.24 17.06
N CYS A 62 -4.06 14.62 15.91
CA CYS A 62 -2.73 15.24 15.87
C CYS A 62 -2.65 16.61 16.56
N THR A 63 -3.78 17.29 16.77
CA THR A 63 -3.83 18.60 17.48
C THR A 63 -4.16 18.47 18.95
N VAL A 64 -4.33 17.26 19.45
CA VAL A 64 -4.73 16.99 20.84
C VAL A 64 -3.51 16.64 21.69
N HIS A 65 -3.52 17.10 22.93
CA HIS A 65 -2.55 16.72 23.97
C HIS A 65 -3.29 15.93 25.06
N VAL A 66 -2.70 14.82 25.50
CA VAL A 66 -3.35 13.96 26.49
C VAL A 66 -3.41 14.58 27.88
N ALA A 67 -4.50 14.34 28.55
CA ALA A 67 -4.78 14.76 29.92
C ALA A 67 -5.53 13.65 30.68
N ASP A 68 -5.68 13.82 32.00
CA ASP A 68 -6.40 12.85 32.80
C ASP A 68 -7.87 12.73 32.38
N ASP A 69 -8.42 11.55 32.55
CA ASP A 69 -9.83 11.21 32.35
C ASP A 69 -10.38 11.41 30.92
N MET A 70 -9.50 11.49 29.92
CA MET A 70 -9.93 11.50 28.51
C MET A 70 -10.44 10.13 28.11
N ASP A 71 -11.63 10.09 27.50
CA ASP A 71 -12.17 8.91 26.82
C ASP A 71 -12.12 9.12 25.30
N ILE A 72 -11.29 8.33 24.64
CA ILE A 72 -10.91 8.54 23.24
C ILE A 72 -11.34 7.33 22.42
N GLU A 73 -12.16 7.57 21.42
CA GLU A 73 -12.56 6.58 20.43
C GLU A 73 -11.73 6.77 19.14
N VAL A 74 -11.13 5.69 18.66
CA VAL A 74 -10.26 5.69 17.47
C VAL A 74 -10.80 4.78 16.37
N ASN A 75 -11.29 3.59 16.72
CA ASN A 75 -11.63 2.53 15.78
C ASN A 75 -13.14 2.21 15.72
N THR A 76 -14.01 3.19 16.00
CA THR A 76 -15.45 2.99 15.81
C THR A 76 -15.78 2.84 14.31
N PRO A 77 -16.84 2.10 13.94
CA PRO A 77 -17.26 1.94 12.55
C PRO A 77 -17.45 3.29 11.83
N GLU A 78 -17.99 4.28 12.50
CA GLU A 78 -18.19 5.63 11.96
C GLU A 78 -16.86 6.35 11.68
N LEU A 79 -15.88 6.26 12.59
CA LEU A 79 -14.55 6.87 12.40
C LEU A 79 -13.76 6.16 11.31
N LEU A 80 -13.88 4.84 11.22
CA LEU A 80 -13.25 4.05 10.15
C LEU A 80 -13.84 4.41 8.77
N ASP A 81 -15.17 4.52 8.65
CA ASP A 81 -15.81 4.93 7.40
C ASP A 81 -15.48 6.39 7.03
N THR A 82 -15.48 7.29 8.01
CA THR A 82 -15.06 8.69 7.80
C THR A 82 -13.62 8.77 7.29
N ARG A 83 -12.72 8.04 7.89
CA ARG A 83 -11.30 7.97 7.50
C ARG A 83 -11.14 7.41 6.10
N LYS A 84 -11.87 6.35 5.79
CA LYS A 84 -11.93 5.76 4.45
C LYS A 84 -12.45 6.76 3.42
N ALA A 85 -13.56 7.47 3.69
CA ALA A 85 -14.10 8.48 2.80
C ALA A 85 -13.10 9.63 2.52
N ILE A 86 -12.38 10.08 3.54
CA ILE A 86 -11.34 11.12 3.39
C ILE A 86 -10.23 10.64 2.45
N LEU A 87 -9.74 9.43 2.62
CA LEU A 87 -8.69 8.86 1.76
C LEU A 87 -9.21 8.66 0.33
N GLU A 88 -10.40 8.12 0.16
CA GLU A 88 -11.04 7.98 -1.17
C GLU A 88 -11.15 9.32 -1.90
N MET A 89 -11.58 10.38 -1.21
CA MET A 89 -11.62 11.73 -1.79
C MET A 89 -10.24 12.23 -2.22
N MET A 90 -9.17 11.93 -1.47
CA MET A 90 -7.80 12.26 -1.86
C MET A 90 -7.37 11.48 -3.11
N PHE A 91 -7.75 10.21 -3.23
CA PHE A 91 -7.45 9.40 -4.41
C PHE A 91 -8.14 9.90 -5.68
N VAL A 92 -9.39 10.35 -5.60
CA VAL A 92 -10.14 10.84 -6.77
C VAL A 92 -9.84 12.29 -7.13
N GLU A 93 -9.33 13.10 -6.19
CA GLU A 93 -8.92 14.48 -6.48
C GLU A 93 -7.62 14.54 -7.30
N GLY A 94 -6.69 13.62 -7.04
CA GLY A 94 -5.41 13.52 -7.70
C GLY A 94 -5.33 12.37 -8.70
N ASN A 95 -4.25 12.33 -9.46
CA ASN A 95 -3.92 11.19 -10.32
C ASN A 95 -2.94 10.28 -9.57
N HIS A 96 -3.47 9.29 -8.87
CA HIS A 96 -2.72 8.35 -8.02
C HIS A 96 -2.65 6.96 -8.66
N PHE A 97 -2.03 6.86 -9.82
CA PHE A 97 -1.77 5.57 -10.47
C PHE A 97 -0.59 4.88 -9.79
N CYS A 98 -0.88 4.11 -8.73
CA CYS A 98 0.13 3.44 -7.93
C CYS A 98 1.06 2.53 -8.74
N PRO A 99 0.59 1.70 -9.68
CA PRO A 99 1.46 0.79 -10.44
C PRO A 99 2.55 1.48 -11.27
N SER A 100 2.33 2.73 -11.69
CA SER A 100 3.31 3.51 -12.46
C SER A 100 3.89 4.69 -11.68
N CYS A 101 3.66 4.74 -10.38
CA CYS A 101 4.13 5.83 -9.53
C CYS A 101 5.52 5.51 -9.00
N GLU A 102 6.45 6.42 -9.15
CA GLU A 102 7.83 6.30 -8.66
C GLU A 102 7.93 6.19 -7.13
N LYS A 103 6.85 6.57 -6.42
CA LYS A 103 6.73 6.47 -4.97
C LYS A 103 5.94 5.22 -4.53
N SER A 104 5.55 4.37 -5.46
CA SER A 104 4.91 3.10 -5.10
C SER A 104 5.85 2.28 -4.21
N GLY A 105 5.29 1.72 -3.15
CA GLY A 105 6.08 1.00 -2.15
C GLY A 105 6.61 1.86 -0.99
N ASP A 106 6.70 3.17 -1.13
CA ASP A 106 7.11 4.12 -0.07
C ASP A 106 6.14 5.32 0.00
N CYS A 107 4.85 5.07 -0.16
CA CYS A 107 3.80 6.08 -0.12
C CYS A 107 2.89 5.88 1.09
N GLN A 108 2.86 6.86 2.00
CA GLN A 108 2.03 6.77 3.20
C GLN A 108 0.52 6.73 2.88
N MET A 109 0.09 7.42 1.82
CA MET A 109 -1.30 7.41 1.39
C MET A 109 -1.70 6.04 0.83
N GLN A 110 -0.85 5.40 0.04
CA GLN A 110 -1.04 4.04 -0.46
C GLN A 110 -1.18 3.05 0.72
N ASN A 111 -0.27 3.12 1.68
CA ASN A 111 -0.33 2.28 2.88
C ASN A 111 -1.66 2.44 3.63
N LEU A 112 -2.08 3.68 3.88
CA LEU A 112 -3.35 3.93 4.58
C LEU A 112 -4.56 3.45 3.77
N GLY A 113 -4.49 3.49 2.45
CA GLY A 113 -5.50 2.89 1.59
C GLY A 113 -5.65 1.39 1.85
N TYR A 114 -4.54 0.67 1.97
CA TYR A 114 -4.56 -0.76 2.32
C TYR A 114 -5.09 -1.00 3.73
N GLU A 115 -4.60 -0.27 4.73
CA GLU A 115 -5.02 -0.42 6.12
C GLU A 115 -6.52 -0.15 6.34
N THR A 116 -7.08 0.82 5.60
CA THR A 116 -8.50 1.15 5.68
C THR A 116 -9.39 0.28 4.79
N GLY A 117 -8.80 -0.68 4.05
CA GLY A 117 -9.50 -1.59 3.16
C GLY A 117 -10.25 -0.87 2.05
N ILE A 118 -9.64 0.16 1.44
CA ILE A 118 -10.20 0.80 0.24
C ILE A 118 -10.06 -0.18 -0.91
N LYS A 119 -11.17 -0.54 -1.52
CA LYS A 119 -11.25 -1.47 -2.65
C LYS A 119 -11.46 -0.72 -3.97
N TYR A 120 -12.26 0.30 -3.91
CA TYR A 120 -12.60 1.24 -4.96
C TYR A 120 -13.01 2.56 -4.31
N THR A 121 -12.97 3.62 -5.06
CA THR A 121 -13.42 4.92 -4.58
C THR A 121 -14.93 5.07 -4.77
N ARG A 122 -15.66 5.44 -3.72
CA ARG A 122 -17.11 5.72 -3.79
C ARG A 122 -17.43 7.02 -4.53
N PHE A 123 -16.43 7.88 -4.70
CA PHE A 123 -16.58 9.20 -5.32
C PHE A 123 -16.08 9.16 -6.76
N PRO A 124 -16.67 9.96 -7.68
CA PRO A 124 -16.20 10.03 -9.06
C PRO A 124 -14.81 10.66 -9.15
N HIS A 125 -13.99 10.16 -10.05
CA HIS A 125 -12.70 10.78 -10.35
C HIS A 125 -12.88 12.15 -10.98
N LEU A 126 -12.10 13.11 -10.50
CA LEU A 126 -12.20 14.50 -10.98
C LEU A 126 -11.29 14.77 -12.17
N PHE A 127 -10.23 13.99 -12.38
CA PHE A 127 -9.24 14.10 -13.46
C PHE A 127 -8.79 15.56 -13.70
N ILE A 128 -8.54 16.29 -12.63
CA ILE A 128 -8.08 17.68 -12.72
C ILE A 128 -6.70 17.67 -13.37
N ASP A 129 -6.56 18.37 -14.50
CA ASP A 129 -5.25 18.54 -15.13
C ASP A 129 -4.41 19.50 -14.31
N ARG A 130 -3.32 19.00 -13.76
CA ARG A 130 -2.33 19.74 -12.97
C ARG A 130 -0.94 19.49 -13.51
N ILE A 131 -0.16 20.54 -13.60
CA ILE A 131 1.16 20.54 -14.21
C ILE A 131 2.15 19.72 -13.35
N THR A 132 3.04 19.00 -14.02
CA THR A 132 4.28 18.51 -13.42
C THR A 132 5.35 19.60 -13.61
N ASP A 133 5.85 20.14 -12.52
CA ASP A 133 6.91 21.17 -12.56
C ASP A 133 8.30 20.51 -12.47
N ALA A 134 8.98 20.46 -13.60
CA ALA A 134 10.35 19.92 -13.74
C ALA A 134 11.41 21.02 -13.91
N ARG A 135 11.05 22.28 -13.74
CA ARG A 135 11.99 23.43 -13.86
C ARG A 135 13.00 23.53 -12.71
N PRO A 136 12.67 23.16 -11.45
CA PRO A 136 13.66 23.20 -10.38
C PRO A 136 14.91 22.41 -10.74
N GLU A 137 16.05 22.74 -10.15
CA GLU A 137 17.33 22.13 -10.49
C GLU A 137 17.42 20.67 -9.98
N ARG A 138 17.01 20.44 -8.73
CA ARG A 138 17.22 19.16 -8.01
C ARG A 138 16.00 18.28 -7.91
N ILE A 139 14.80 18.88 -7.93
CA ILE A 139 13.54 18.14 -7.72
C ILE A 139 12.57 18.32 -8.88
N VAL A 140 11.60 17.41 -8.93
CA VAL A 140 10.40 17.51 -9.77
C VAL A 140 9.18 17.51 -8.84
N VAL A 141 8.21 18.37 -9.11
CA VAL A 141 6.94 18.38 -8.36
C VAL A 141 5.78 18.02 -9.26
N ASN A 142 5.18 16.85 -8.99
CA ASN A 142 3.96 16.42 -9.65
C ASN A 142 2.75 16.90 -8.84
N GLN A 143 2.07 17.92 -9.33
CA GLN A 143 0.93 18.55 -8.64
C GLN A 143 -0.30 17.63 -8.56
N ASN A 144 -0.42 16.65 -9.47
CA ASN A 144 -1.51 15.67 -9.43
C ASN A 144 -1.45 14.71 -8.23
N ARG A 145 -0.26 14.52 -7.69
CA ARG A 145 -0.03 13.63 -6.54
C ARG A 145 -0.01 14.38 -5.20
N CYS A 146 -0.21 15.71 -5.22
CA CYS A 146 -0.14 16.54 -4.03
C CYS A 146 -1.47 16.57 -3.28
N ILE A 147 -1.46 16.08 -2.04
CA ILE A 147 -2.62 16.11 -1.11
C ILE A 147 -2.68 17.38 -0.25
N LYS A 148 -1.88 18.39 -0.55
CA LYS A 148 -1.86 19.71 0.13
C LYS A 148 -1.65 19.61 1.64
N CYS A 149 -0.83 18.67 2.09
CA CYS A 149 -0.57 18.38 3.51
C CYS A 149 0.30 19.41 4.23
N MET A 150 0.94 20.34 3.51
CA MET A 150 1.83 21.40 3.99
C MET A 150 3.17 20.95 4.59
N ARG A 151 3.48 19.66 4.68
CA ARG A 151 4.75 19.20 5.26
C ARG A 151 5.97 19.86 4.62
N CYS A 152 6.03 19.88 3.29
CA CYS A 152 7.16 20.50 2.55
C CYS A 152 7.27 22.00 2.81
N VAL A 153 6.14 22.71 2.95
CA VAL A 153 6.11 24.15 3.23
C VAL A 153 6.69 24.47 4.61
N GLU A 154 6.44 23.64 5.59
CA GLU A 154 6.89 23.87 6.97
C GLU A 154 8.33 23.38 7.22
N GLU A 155 8.71 22.29 6.59
CA GLU A 155 9.95 21.59 6.92
C GLU A 155 11.10 21.90 5.98
N VAL A 156 10.85 22.01 4.66
CA VAL A 156 11.94 22.12 3.70
C VAL A 156 12.45 23.56 3.62
N LYS A 157 13.66 23.75 4.11
CA LYS A 157 14.36 25.04 4.16
C LYS A 157 15.80 24.90 3.69
N THR A 158 16.36 25.98 3.19
CA THR A 158 17.80 26.10 2.94
C THR A 158 18.58 26.10 4.27
N PHE A 159 19.89 26.00 4.20
CA PHE A 159 20.74 26.14 5.41
C PHE A 159 20.59 27.50 6.09
N ASP A 160 20.26 28.55 5.32
CA ASP A 160 20.00 29.89 5.84
C ASP A 160 18.58 30.09 6.40
N GLY A 161 17.78 29.01 6.42
CA GLY A 161 16.41 28.98 6.98
C GLY A 161 15.31 29.49 6.06
N TYR A 162 15.58 29.81 4.79
CA TYR A 162 14.57 30.24 3.83
C TYR A 162 13.71 29.06 3.37
N LYS A 163 12.38 29.26 3.33
CA LYS A 163 11.42 28.28 2.83
C LYS A 163 11.56 28.13 1.31
N VAL A 164 11.54 26.89 0.84
CA VAL A 164 11.61 26.53 -0.59
C VAL A 164 10.23 26.40 -1.22
N PHE A 165 9.25 26.01 -0.43
CA PHE A 165 7.88 25.76 -0.89
C PHE A 165 6.89 26.72 -0.26
N ASN A 166 5.84 27.06 -1.04
CA ASN A 166 4.68 27.78 -0.57
C ASN A 166 3.45 27.34 -1.35
N PHE A 167 2.25 27.70 -0.91
CA PHE A 167 1.04 27.53 -1.70
C PHE A 167 0.69 28.78 -2.49
N THR A 168 0.25 28.59 -3.73
CA THR A 168 -0.34 29.63 -4.56
C THR A 168 -1.74 29.24 -4.99
N ASN A 169 -2.53 30.24 -5.39
CA ASN A 169 -3.94 30.13 -5.73
C ASN A 169 -4.81 29.71 -4.53
N LYS A 170 -6.10 29.51 -4.77
CA LYS A 170 -7.09 29.16 -3.72
C LYS A 170 -8.05 28.08 -4.21
N GLY A 171 -8.62 27.35 -3.24
CA GLY A 171 -9.60 26.29 -3.49
C GLY A 171 -9.01 25.12 -4.30
N ASN A 172 -9.72 24.64 -5.30
CA ASN A 172 -9.30 23.52 -6.16
C ASN A 172 -8.10 23.85 -7.06
N LYS A 173 -7.81 25.14 -7.27
CA LYS A 173 -6.66 25.62 -8.04
C LYS A 173 -5.38 25.75 -7.20
N THR A 174 -5.43 25.48 -5.89
CA THR A 174 -4.25 25.52 -5.02
C THR A 174 -3.20 24.54 -5.48
N ILE A 175 -1.98 25.05 -5.68
CA ILE A 175 -0.80 24.27 -6.05
C ILE A 175 0.38 24.61 -5.13
N VAL A 176 1.35 23.72 -5.06
CA VAL A 176 2.63 23.97 -4.40
C VAL A 176 3.51 24.78 -5.34
N ALA A 177 3.85 25.98 -4.94
CA ALA A 177 4.83 26.83 -5.62
C ALA A 177 6.22 26.57 -5.06
N ILE A 178 7.21 26.71 -5.92
CA ILE A 178 8.62 26.52 -5.61
C ILE A 178 9.34 27.85 -5.82
N ASP A 179 10.12 28.25 -4.84
CA ASP A 179 11.13 29.28 -5.03
C ASP A 179 12.37 28.64 -5.66
N TYR A 180 12.55 28.83 -6.97
CA TYR A 180 13.63 28.18 -7.72
C TYR A 180 15.01 28.63 -7.27
N GLU A 181 15.16 29.88 -6.83
CA GLU A 181 16.44 30.39 -6.31
C GLU A 181 16.79 29.68 -4.99
N GLN A 182 15.82 29.49 -4.11
CA GLN A 182 16.07 28.77 -2.86
C GLN A 182 16.22 27.27 -3.09
N GLU A 183 15.48 26.71 -4.05
CA GLU A 183 15.59 25.29 -4.41
C GLU A 183 17.00 24.95 -4.94
N SER A 184 17.59 25.77 -5.78
CA SER A 184 18.95 25.57 -6.30
C SER A 184 20.03 25.56 -5.20
N LYS A 185 19.77 26.17 -4.05
CA LYS A 185 20.66 26.18 -2.88
C LYS A 185 20.54 24.92 -2.01
N LEU A 186 19.55 24.07 -2.27
CA LEU A 186 19.42 22.81 -1.52
C LEU A 186 20.63 21.91 -1.78
N SER A 187 21.13 21.25 -0.75
CA SER A 187 22.05 20.13 -0.90
C SER A 187 21.29 18.89 -1.42
N GLU A 188 22.02 17.88 -1.88
CA GLU A 188 21.41 16.60 -2.26
C GLU A 188 20.64 15.97 -1.10
N LEU A 189 21.16 16.06 0.13
CA LEU A 189 20.49 15.56 1.33
C LEU A 189 19.19 16.31 1.63
N GLN A 190 19.15 17.62 1.44
CA GLN A 190 17.93 18.40 1.65
C GLN A 190 16.89 18.13 0.56
N ALA A 191 17.32 17.96 -0.70
CA ALA A 191 16.42 17.55 -1.79
C ALA A 191 15.83 16.16 -1.52
N ALA A 192 16.65 15.25 -1.06
CA ALA A 192 16.23 13.91 -0.65
C ALA A 192 15.27 13.95 0.55
N HIS A 193 15.55 14.78 1.54
CA HIS A 193 14.64 14.99 2.67
C HIS A 193 13.29 15.55 2.21
N ALA A 194 13.27 16.47 1.23
CA ALA A 194 12.03 16.97 0.65
C ALA A 194 11.17 15.86 0.01
N MET A 195 11.81 14.88 -0.65
CA MET A 195 11.13 13.70 -1.18
C MET A 195 10.62 12.78 -0.06
N GLN A 196 11.39 12.58 1.01
CA GLN A 196 11.00 11.73 2.13
C GLN A 196 9.84 12.30 2.95
N ILE A 197 9.86 13.61 3.20
CA ILE A 197 8.81 14.25 4.00
C ILE A 197 7.48 14.30 3.26
N CYS A 198 7.49 14.25 1.93
CA CYS A 198 6.29 14.16 1.12
C CYS A 198 5.61 12.80 1.34
N PRO A 199 4.35 12.77 1.85
CA PRO A 199 3.67 11.50 2.14
C PRO A 199 3.19 10.78 0.87
N THR A 200 3.37 11.39 -0.29
CA THR A 200 2.97 10.86 -1.61
C THR A 200 4.13 11.02 -2.60
N GLY A 201 3.91 10.65 -3.85
CA GLY A 201 4.88 10.83 -4.94
C GLY A 201 4.85 12.22 -5.59
N SER A 202 4.44 13.26 -4.86
CA SER A 202 4.38 14.62 -5.42
C SER A 202 5.77 15.25 -5.59
N ILE A 203 6.70 15.04 -4.66
CA ILE A 203 8.07 15.56 -4.73
C ILE A 203 9.02 14.40 -5.02
N LEU A 204 9.80 14.51 -6.07
CA LEU A 204 10.76 13.52 -6.54
C LEU A 204 12.12 14.18 -6.78
N VAL A 205 13.22 13.47 -6.55
CA VAL A 205 14.58 13.96 -6.78
C VAL A 205 14.99 13.69 -8.22
N LYS A 206 15.47 14.72 -8.92
CA LYS A 206 15.98 14.61 -10.30
C LYS A 206 17.25 13.78 -10.39
N GLY A 207 17.43 13.09 -11.53
CA GLY A 207 18.64 12.35 -11.85
C GLY A 207 18.86 11.10 -11.02
N LYS A 208 17.93 10.74 -10.13
CA LYS A 208 17.90 9.45 -9.45
C LYS A 208 16.93 8.52 -10.16
N SER A 209 17.18 7.23 -10.08
CA SER A 209 16.20 6.25 -10.55
C SER A 209 14.93 6.39 -9.69
N PHE A 210 13.82 6.65 -10.35
CA PHE A 210 12.55 6.78 -9.65
C PHE A 210 12.08 5.46 -9.04
N SER A 211 12.58 4.34 -9.55
CA SER A 211 12.35 3.02 -8.98
C SER A 211 13.04 2.79 -7.64
N LYS A 212 13.93 3.72 -7.24
CA LYS A 212 14.61 3.66 -5.95
C LYS A 212 14.15 4.82 -5.08
N PRO A 213 13.22 4.64 -4.14
CA PRO A 213 12.91 5.62 -3.11
C PRO A 213 14.20 6.06 -2.42
N PHE A 214 14.29 7.35 -2.08
CA PHE A 214 15.43 7.82 -1.31
C PHE A 214 15.32 7.34 0.14
N GLY A 215 16.42 6.83 0.67
CA GLY A 215 16.57 6.32 2.02
C GLY A 215 17.21 4.94 2.03
N ASP A 216 17.52 4.46 3.20
CA ASP A 216 18.04 3.11 3.38
C ASP A 216 16.93 2.10 3.02
N ARG A 217 16.92 1.69 1.78
CA ARG A 217 16.17 0.51 1.40
C ARG A 217 16.87 -0.68 2.04
N GLN A 218 16.09 -1.51 2.67
CA GLN A 218 16.60 -2.72 3.31
C GLN A 218 17.38 -3.61 2.33
N PHE A 219 17.12 -3.46 1.00
CA PHE A 219 17.66 -4.30 -0.07
C PHE A 219 18.62 -3.59 -1.04
N ASP A 220 18.75 -2.26 -1.01
CA ASP A 220 19.70 -1.53 -1.88
C ASP A 220 21.15 -1.61 -1.40
N ILE A 221 21.33 -1.82 -0.11
CA ILE A 221 22.61 -2.07 0.54
C ILE A 221 22.38 -3.31 1.39
N ILE A 222 22.65 -4.47 0.87
CA ILE A 222 22.85 -5.64 1.69
C ILE A 222 24.34 -5.61 2.06
N PRO A 223 24.75 -5.11 3.24
CA PRO A 223 26.01 -5.54 3.79
C PRO A 223 25.88 -7.06 3.90
N GLU A 224 26.88 -7.82 3.44
CA GLU A 224 26.91 -9.29 3.57
C GLU A 224 26.56 -9.77 4.99
N GLU A 225 26.74 -8.90 5.99
CA GLU A 225 26.38 -9.07 7.41
C GLU A 225 24.86 -9.00 7.70
N ASN A 226 24.06 -8.38 6.85
CA ASN A 226 22.60 -8.24 6.99
C ASN A 226 21.78 -9.12 6.05
N ILE A 227 22.41 -9.97 5.28
CA ILE A 227 21.73 -11.19 4.86
C ILE A 227 21.45 -11.90 6.19
N VAL A 228 20.25 -11.65 6.76
CA VAL A 228 19.73 -12.58 7.76
C VAL A 228 19.66 -13.88 7.00
N PRO A 229 20.67 -14.77 7.20
CA PRO A 229 20.58 -16.05 6.53
C PRO A 229 19.26 -16.59 7.03
N LEU A 230 18.49 -17.23 6.18
CA LEU A 230 17.39 -18.10 6.58
C LEU A 230 17.87 -19.18 7.59
N ASN A 231 19.16 -19.18 7.94
CA ASN A 231 19.77 -19.82 9.10
C ASN A 231 19.15 -19.47 10.46
N GLY A 232 18.24 -18.49 10.55
CA GLY A 232 17.31 -18.33 11.66
C GLY A 232 16.27 -19.44 11.74
N ILE A 233 16.05 -20.20 10.66
CA ILE A 233 15.41 -21.52 10.71
C ILE A 233 16.45 -22.55 11.16
N LYS A 234 17.34 -22.17 12.10
CA LYS A 234 18.24 -23.12 12.70
C LYS A 234 17.43 -24.16 13.45
N LYS A 235 17.30 -25.30 12.74
CA LYS A 235 17.21 -26.61 13.38
C LYS A 235 16.25 -26.70 14.58
N GLN A 236 15.00 -26.37 14.40
CA GLN A 236 14.02 -27.30 14.90
C GLN A 236 13.99 -28.49 13.92
N ARG A 237 15.12 -29.17 13.85
CA ARG A 237 15.22 -30.55 13.43
C ARG A 237 14.50 -31.36 14.48
N ALA A 238 13.23 -31.44 14.38
CA ALA A 238 12.50 -32.49 15.06
C ALA A 238 11.09 -32.52 14.45
N THR A 239 10.79 -33.54 13.68
CA THR A 239 9.47 -34.22 13.70
C THR A 239 8.22 -33.35 13.48
N THR A 240 8.31 -32.13 13.01
CA THR A 240 7.11 -31.34 12.66
C THR A 240 6.72 -31.65 11.22
N LYS A 241 5.50 -32.14 11.05
CA LYS A 241 4.84 -32.30 9.75
C LYS A 241 4.98 -31.00 8.96
N LYS A 242 5.53 -31.07 7.73
CA LYS A 242 5.67 -29.90 6.86
C LYS A 242 4.33 -29.19 6.72
N LYS A 243 4.36 -27.88 6.69
CA LYS A 243 3.19 -27.05 6.43
C LYS A 243 2.88 -27.02 4.94
N ILE A 244 1.62 -27.13 4.60
CA ILE A 244 1.17 -27.24 3.21
C ILE A 244 0.77 -25.86 2.71
N VAL A 245 1.40 -25.42 1.62
CA VAL A 245 1.16 -24.12 0.99
C VAL A 245 0.67 -24.33 -0.45
N ALA A 246 -0.38 -23.62 -0.84
CA ALA A 246 -0.84 -23.56 -2.23
C ALA A 246 -0.68 -22.14 -2.77
N THR A 247 -0.39 -21.99 -4.05
CA THR A 247 -0.30 -20.69 -4.70
C THR A 247 -1.02 -20.69 -6.04
N THR A 248 -1.52 -19.54 -6.49
CA THR A 248 -2.10 -19.39 -7.81
C THR A 248 -1.99 -17.94 -8.29
N SER A 249 -1.91 -17.78 -9.63
CA SER A 249 -2.00 -16.49 -10.29
C SER A 249 -3.33 -16.42 -11.05
N LEU A 250 -4.04 -15.31 -10.85
CA LEU A 250 -5.26 -14.96 -11.57
C LEU A 250 -4.92 -13.90 -12.65
N ALA A 251 -5.75 -12.87 -12.82
CA ALA A 251 -5.45 -11.78 -13.75
C ALA A 251 -4.34 -10.87 -13.21
N GLY A 252 -3.13 -11.06 -13.68
CA GLY A 252 -1.94 -10.31 -13.28
C GLY A 252 -0.77 -10.59 -14.22
N CYS A 253 0.42 -10.12 -13.84
CA CYS A 253 1.65 -10.26 -14.63
C CYS A 253 2.55 -11.41 -14.17
N PHE A 254 2.15 -12.18 -13.16
CA PHE A 254 2.95 -13.20 -12.49
C PHE A 254 4.15 -12.67 -11.70
N GLY A 255 4.29 -11.35 -11.56
CA GLY A 255 5.43 -10.70 -10.89
C GLY A 255 5.53 -11.03 -9.39
N CYS A 256 4.39 -11.23 -8.71
CA CYS A 256 4.41 -11.60 -7.29
C CYS A 256 4.95 -13.01 -7.08
N HIS A 257 4.66 -13.97 -7.97
CA HIS A 257 5.28 -15.30 -7.93
C HIS A 257 6.79 -15.24 -8.24
N MET A 258 7.20 -14.41 -9.20
CA MET A 258 8.62 -14.21 -9.46
C MET A 258 9.32 -13.63 -8.24
N SER A 259 8.72 -12.63 -7.60
CA SER A 259 9.25 -12.07 -6.35
C SER A 259 9.36 -13.13 -5.23
N MET A 260 8.42 -14.08 -5.13
CA MET A 260 8.54 -15.18 -4.16
C MET A 260 9.80 -16.02 -4.37
N LEU A 261 10.33 -16.09 -5.59
CA LEU A 261 11.54 -16.84 -5.92
C LEU A 261 12.82 -16.03 -5.69
N ASP A 262 12.73 -14.70 -5.56
CA ASP A 262 13.88 -13.80 -5.37
C ASP A 262 14.52 -13.90 -3.97
N VAL A 263 14.08 -14.83 -3.13
CA VAL A 263 14.78 -15.21 -1.88
C VAL A 263 16.05 -16.03 -2.14
N ASP A 264 16.37 -16.28 -3.40
CA ASP A 264 17.55 -16.99 -3.85
C ASP A 264 17.69 -18.37 -3.15
N LEU A 265 18.88 -18.72 -2.69
CA LEU A 265 19.13 -20.02 -2.00
C LEU A 265 18.27 -20.22 -0.76
N GLY A 266 17.70 -19.17 -0.19
CA GLY A 266 16.78 -19.26 0.95
C GLY A 266 15.52 -20.07 0.68
N ILE A 267 15.15 -20.28 -0.58
CA ILE A 267 14.00 -21.15 -0.93
C ILE A 267 14.27 -22.61 -0.54
N LEU A 268 15.53 -23.04 -0.50
CA LEU A 268 15.90 -24.41 -0.10
C LEU A 268 15.59 -24.66 1.36
N ASP A 269 15.86 -23.67 2.23
CA ASP A 269 15.54 -23.74 3.65
C ASP A 269 14.03 -23.77 3.88
N LEU A 270 13.27 -23.05 3.03
CA LEU A 270 11.80 -23.07 3.07
C LEU A 270 11.25 -24.46 2.73
N PHE A 271 11.82 -25.16 1.74
CA PHE A 271 11.41 -26.55 1.39
C PHE A 271 11.63 -27.55 2.50
N GLU A 272 12.49 -27.27 3.48
CA GLU A 272 12.60 -28.13 4.66
C GLU A 272 11.36 -28.10 5.54
N VAL A 273 10.66 -26.96 5.60
CA VAL A 273 9.55 -26.70 6.53
C VAL A 273 8.18 -26.60 5.86
N ILE A 274 8.13 -26.32 4.55
CA ILE A 274 6.89 -26.27 3.76
C ILE A 274 6.88 -27.35 2.67
N GLU A 275 5.66 -27.72 2.26
CA GLU A 275 5.37 -28.55 1.11
C GLU A 275 4.40 -27.79 0.21
N PHE A 276 4.75 -27.57 -1.05
CA PHE A 276 3.81 -27.01 -2.00
C PHE A 276 2.78 -28.05 -2.43
N ASN A 277 1.51 -27.64 -2.48
CA ASN A 277 0.43 -28.40 -3.10
C ASN A 277 0.08 -27.78 -4.46
N LYS A 278 -1.18 -27.43 -4.74
CA LYS A 278 -1.54 -26.74 -5.98
C LYS A 278 -0.74 -25.45 -6.13
N SER A 279 0.16 -25.40 -7.12
CA SER A 279 1.02 -24.24 -7.35
C SER A 279 1.61 -24.24 -8.76
N PRO A 280 1.61 -23.11 -9.46
CA PRO A 280 2.31 -22.97 -10.74
C PRO A 280 3.84 -23.09 -10.60
N LEU A 281 4.39 -22.87 -9.40
CA LEU A 281 5.83 -23.02 -9.14
C LEU A 281 6.30 -24.49 -9.17
N THR A 282 5.39 -25.41 -8.90
CA THR A 282 5.68 -26.87 -8.85
C THR A 282 4.92 -27.68 -9.89
N ASP A 283 4.19 -27.01 -10.78
CA ASP A 283 3.31 -27.61 -11.80
C ASP A 283 2.25 -28.58 -11.24
N ILE A 284 1.92 -28.47 -9.96
CA ILE A 284 0.81 -29.23 -9.34
C ILE A 284 -0.50 -28.49 -9.61
N LYS A 285 -1.32 -29.02 -10.52
CA LYS A 285 -2.51 -28.32 -11.04
C LYS A 285 -3.76 -28.47 -10.18
N ASN A 286 -3.84 -29.50 -9.34
CA ASN A 286 -5.02 -29.80 -8.55
C ASN A 286 -4.69 -29.93 -7.06
N PHE A 287 -5.64 -29.59 -6.20
CA PHE A 287 -5.49 -29.87 -4.76
C PHE A 287 -5.51 -31.38 -4.51
N THR A 288 -4.46 -31.87 -3.89
CA THR A 288 -4.35 -33.27 -3.43
C THR A 288 -4.51 -33.39 -1.91
N LYS A 289 -4.33 -32.26 -1.20
CA LYS A 289 -4.42 -32.12 0.27
C LYS A 289 -5.05 -30.80 0.62
N HIS A 290 -5.63 -30.72 1.81
CA HIS A 290 -5.99 -29.44 2.43
C HIS A 290 -4.72 -28.67 2.82
N CYS A 291 -4.70 -27.34 2.63
CA CYS A 291 -3.53 -26.50 2.79
C CYS A 291 -3.66 -25.60 4.01
N ASP A 292 -2.54 -25.39 4.72
CA ASP A 292 -2.47 -24.45 5.83
C ASP A 292 -2.58 -23.00 5.32
N ILE A 293 -1.93 -22.68 4.17
CA ILE A 293 -1.93 -21.33 3.58
C ILE A 293 -2.16 -21.42 2.07
N GLY A 294 -2.97 -20.50 1.56
CA GLY A 294 -3.11 -20.19 0.13
C GLY A 294 -2.62 -18.78 -0.18
N LEU A 295 -1.73 -18.64 -1.16
CA LEU A 295 -1.25 -17.36 -1.67
C LEU A 295 -1.85 -17.13 -3.06
N VAL A 296 -2.56 -16.02 -3.24
CA VAL A 296 -3.23 -15.69 -4.49
C VAL A 296 -2.77 -14.34 -4.99
N GLU A 297 -2.16 -14.30 -6.18
CA GLU A 297 -1.89 -13.07 -6.90
C GLU A 297 -2.90 -12.84 -8.02
N GLY A 298 -2.97 -11.60 -8.51
CA GLY A 298 -3.89 -11.23 -9.58
C GLY A 298 -5.32 -11.03 -9.13
N GLY A 299 -6.09 -10.28 -9.92
CA GLY A 299 -7.51 -10.03 -9.70
C GLY A 299 -8.42 -11.01 -10.46
N CYS A 300 -9.73 -10.90 -10.28
CA CYS A 300 -10.71 -11.71 -10.98
C CYS A 300 -11.26 -10.96 -12.20
N CYS A 301 -10.87 -11.36 -13.41
CA CYS A 301 -11.34 -10.75 -14.67
C CYS A 301 -12.29 -11.62 -15.47
N ASN A 302 -12.44 -12.92 -15.13
CA ASN A 302 -13.31 -13.86 -15.81
C ASN A 302 -13.90 -14.90 -14.85
N THR A 303 -14.83 -15.73 -15.32
CA THR A 303 -15.53 -16.74 -14.51
C THR A 303 -14.59 -17.80 -13.96
N HIS A 304 -13.57 -18.21 -14.70
CA HIS A 304 -12.59 -19.19 -14.24
C HIS A 304 -11.75 -18.68 -13.07
N ASN A 305 -11.39 -17.40 -13.07
CA ASN A 305 -10.69 -16.80 -11.92
C ASN A 305 -11.54 -16.88 -10.64
N ILE A 306 -12.86 -16.67 -10.76
CA ILE A 306 -13.78 -16.79 -9.63
C ILE A 306 -13.82 -18.24 -9.10
N GLU A 307 -13.89 -19.22 -10.01
CA GLU A 307 -13.91 -20.64 -9.65
C GLU A 307 -12.63 -21.05 -8.92
N VAL A 308 -11.46 -20.69 -9.48
CA VAL A 308 -10.16 -20.98 -8.88
C VAL A 308 -10.05 -20.32 -7.50
N LEU A 309 -10.47 -19.07 -7.35
CA LEU A 309 -10.40 -18.38 -6.07
C LEU A 309 -11.31 -19.01 -5.01
N ARG A 310 -12.52 -19.43 -5.40
CA ARG A 310 -13.44 -20.16 -4.52
C ARG A 310 -12.89 -21.53 -4.13
N GLU A 311 -12.24 -22.23 -5.06
CA GLU A 311 -11.56 -23.49 -4.78
C GLU A 311 -10.43 -23.30 -3.75
N PHE A 312 -9.62 -22.24 -3.89
CA PHE A 312 -8.59 -21.89 -2.91
C PHE A 312 -9.19 -21.59 -1.54
N ARG A 313 -10.27 -20.78 -1.48
CA ARG A 313 -10.95 -20.52 -0.20
C ARG A 313 -11.46 -21.77 0.49
N LYS A 314 -11.92 -22.74 -0.27
CA LYS A 314 -12.43 -24.00 0.25
C LYS A 314 -11.33 -24.92 0.79
N ASN A 315 -10.15 -24.89 0.17
CA ASN A 315 -9.07 -25.84 0.43
C ASN A 315 -7.92 -25.26 1.26
N CYS A 316 -8.00 -24.00 1.70
CA CYS A 316 -6.97 -23.37 2.50
C CYS A 316 -7.55 -22.81 3.81
N ASP A 317 -6.86 -23.03 4.94
CA ASP A 317 -7.26 -22.46 6.22
C ASP A 317 -7.11 -20.93 6.21
N ILE A 318 -5.95 -20.44 5.80
CA ILE A 318 -5.63 -19.02 5.67
C ILE A 318 -5.46 -18.70 4.18
N LEU A 319 -6.19 -17.70 3.69
CA LEU A 319 -6.08 -17.25 2.30
C LEU A 319 -5.55 -15.83 2.26
N ILE A 320 -4.46 -15.62 1.52
CA ILE A 320 -3.71 -14.38 1.45
C ILE A 320 -3.74 -13.83 0.03
N SER A 321 -4.16 -12.59 -0.13
CA SER A 321 -4.00 -11.84 -1.38
C SER A 321 -2.63 -11.20 -1.44
N VAL A 322 -1.87 -11.45 -2.51
CA VAL A 322 -0.50 -10.98 -2.71
C VAL A 322 -0.45 -10.04 -3.89
N GLY A 323 0.02 -8.83 -3.64
CA GLY A 323 0.23 -7.81 -4.68
C GLY A 323 -1.00 -6.95 -5.00
N GLU A 324 -0.73 -5.83 -5.66
CA GLU A 324 -1.71 -4.79 -6.01
C GLU A 324 -2.91 -5.33 -6.81
N CYS A 325 -2.65 -6.25 -7.76
CA CYS A 325 -3.72 -6.80 -8.59
C CYS A 325 -4.72 -7.62 -7.78
N ALA A 326 -4.24 -8.39 -6.80
CA ALA A 326 -5.09 -9.20 -5.92
C ALA A 326 -5.90 -8.35 -4.94
N ILE A 327 -5.34 -7.21 -4.50
CA ILE A 327 -5.89 -6.38 -3.43
C ILE A 327 -6.79 -5.28 -3.98
N TRP A 328 -6.39 -4.63 -5.09
CA TRP A 328 -7.05 -3.47 -5.67
C TRP A 328 -7.60 -3.71 -7.08
N GLY A 329 -7.24 -4.83 -7.70
CA GLY A 329 -7.43 -5.05 -9.13
C GLY A 329 -6.24 -4.58 -9.97
N GLY A 330 -5.40 -3.66 -9.47
CA GLY A 330 -4.15 -3.20 -10.09
C GLY A 330 -4.31 -2.73 -11.54
N LEU A 331 -3.28 -3.01 -12.37
CA LEU A 331 -3.32 -2.72 -13.81
C LEU A 331 -4.50 -3.38 -14.53
N PRO A 332 -4.86 -4.64 -14.27
CA PRO A 332 -6.03 -5.25 -14.91
C PRO A 332 -7.33 -4.47 -14.67
N ALA A 333 -7.50 -3.83 -13.50
CA ALA A 333 -8.69 -3.06 -13.17
C ALA A 333 -8.73 -1.68 -13.84
N MET A 334 -7.68 -1.22 -14.52
CA MET A 334 -7.75 -0.02 -15.36
C MET A 334 -8.83 -0.15 -16.44
N ARG A 335 -9.09 -1.36 -16.90
CA ARG A 335 -10.20 -1.66 -17.81
C ARG A 335 -11.56 -1.23 -17.27
N ASN A 336 -11.75 -1.20 -15.95
CA ASN A 336 -13.03 -0.86 -15.32
C ASN A 336 -13.47 0.60 -15.55
N THR A 337 -12.60 1.43 -16.11
CA THR A 337 -12.93 2.81 -16.51
C THR A 337 -13.69 2.91 -17.83
N PHE A 338 -13.75 1.80 -18.58
CA PHE A 338 -14.42 1.69 -19.85
C PHE A 338 -15.47 0.58 -19.84
N PRO A 339 -16.58 0.70 -20.59
CA PRO A 339 -17.52 -0.41 -20.77
C PRO A 339 -16.83 -1.63 -21.38
N LEU A 340 -17.12 -2.83 -20.88
CA LEU A 340 -16.52 -4.06 -21.41
C LEU A 340 -16.76 -4.22 -22.91
N GLU A 341 -17.95 -3.85 -23.38
CA GLU A 341 -18.32 -3.95 -24.78
C GLU A 341 -17.40 -3.12 -25.69
N GLU A 342 -17.04 -1.89 -25.27
CA GLU A 342 -16.08 -1.05 -26.00
C GLU A 342 -14.68 -1.69 -26.03
N CYS A 343 -14.21 -2.22 -24.90
CA CYS A 343 -12.93 -2.91 -24.83
C CYS A 343 -12.87 -4.13 -25.77
N LEU A 344 -13.94 -4.93 -25.81
CA LEU A 344 -14.03 -6.12 -26.67
C LEU A 344 -14.12 -5.73 -28.15
N LYS A 345 -14.87 -4.67 -28.47
CA LYS A 345 -14.99 -4.14 -29.82
C LYS A 345 -13.66 -3.65 -30.35
N GLU A 346 -12.95 -2.84 -29.59
CA GLU A 346 -11.61 -2.36 -29.97
C GLU A 346 -10.61 -3.51 -30.13
N SER A 347 -10.63 -4.50 -29.23
CA SER A 347 -9.63 -5.59 -29.23
C SER A 347 -9.87 -6.61 -30.33
N TYR A 348 -11.13 -6.90 -30.70
CA TYR A 348 -11.47 -8.02 -31.58
C TYR A 348 -12.11 -7.59 -32.90
N LEU A 349 -12.75 -6.43 -32.99
CA LEU A 349 -13.47 -5.99 -34.20
C LEU A 349 -12.76 -4.82 -34.90
N GLU A 350 -12.20 -3.88 -34.15
CA GLU A 350 -11.66 -2.62 -34.69
C GLU A 350 -10.13 -2.50 -34.54
N SER A 351 -9.43 -3.59 -34.16
CA SER A 351 -7.99 -3.50 -34.01
C SER A 351 -7.31 -3.32 -35.38
N MET A 352 -6.17 -2.63 -35.42
CA MET A 352 -5.41 -2.39 -36.66
C MET A 352 -4.96 -3.68 -37.38
N THR A 353 -4.99 -4.81 -36.70
CA THR A 353 -4.61 -6.13 -37.25
C THR A 353 -5.82 -6.99 -37.59
N SER A 354 -7.03 -6.50 -37.39
CA SER A 354 -8.26 -7.23 -37.71
C SER A 354 -8.60 -7.03 -39.19
N GLU A 355 -8.92 -8.11 -39.89
CA GLU A 355 -9.38 -8.05 -41.29
C GLU A 355 -10.88 -7.74 -41.33
N GLU A 356 -11.30 -6.82 -42.23
CA GLU A 356 -12.72 -6.51 -42.41
C GLU A 356 -13.50 -7.78 -42.77
N ASN A 357 -14.57 -8.09 -42.05
CA ASN A 357 -15.52 -9.22 -42.24
C ASN A 357 -15.11 -10.59 -41.70
N GLU A 358 -13.96 -10.79 -41.05
CA GLU A 358 -13.59 -12.09 -40.43
C GLU A 358 -13.47 -12.01 -38.90
N THR A 359 -13.78 -10.88 -38.29
CA THR A 359 -13.59 -10.63 -36.86
C THR A 359 -14.84 -10.89 -36.07
N THR A 360 -14.74 -11.72 -35.04
CA THR A 360 -15.85 -11.98 -34.09
C THR A 360 -15.32 -11.89 -32.67
N ILE A 361 -16.16 -11.42 -31.74
CA ILE A 361 -15.84 -11.53 -30.32
C ILE A 361 -15.87 -13.00 -29.93
N PRO A 362 -14.74 -13.56 -29.42
CA PRO A 362 -14.68 -14.97 -29.03
C PRO A 362 -15.75 -15.36 -28.01
N ASN A 363 -16.56 -16.34 -28.34
CA ASN A 363 -17.63 -16.86 -27.47
C ASN A 363 -17.79 -18.36 -27.72
N HIS A 364 -17.28 -19.18 -26.78
CA HIS A 364 -17.41 -20.62 -26.81
C HIS A 364 -17.61 -21.12 -25.37
N GLU A 365 -18.18 -22.30 -25.18
CA GLU A 365 -18.40 -22.88 -23.87
C GLU A 365 -17.10 -23.16 -23.09
N ASP A 366 -16.01 -23.46 -23.80
CA ASP A 366 -14.68 -23.69 -23.21
C ASP A 366 -13.91 -22.39 -22.89
N ILE A 367 -14.42 -21.21 -23.33
CA ILE A 367 -13.80 -19.93 -23.05
C ILE A 367 -14.44 -19.28 -21.83
N PRO A 368 -13.68 -19.04 -20.76
CA PRO A 368 -14.21 -18.35 -19.58
C PRO A 368 -14.81 -16.98 -19.94
N LYS A 369 -16.02 -16.72 -19.48
CA LYS A 369 -16.68 -15.43 -19.74
C LYS A 369 -15.95 -14.31 -19.01
N ILE A 370 -15.61 -13.26 -19.75
CA ILE A 370 -15.03 -12.04 -19.19
C ILE A 370 -16.09 -11.34 -18.34
N LEU A 371 -15.71 -10.90 -17.16
CA LEU A 371 -16.58 -10.14 -16.26
C LEU A 371 -16.65 -8.67 -16.71
N ASN A 372 -17.73 -7.99 -16.41
CA ASN A 372 -17.88 -6.56 -16.71
C ASN A 372 -16.76 -5.74 -16.07
N ASN A 373 -16.38 -6.10 -14.85
CA ASN A 373 -15.28 -5.48 -14.11
C ASN A 373 -14.24 -6.51 -13.72
N VAL A 374 -13.02 -6.05 -13.49
CA VAL A 374 -12.01 -6.79 -12.77
C VAL A 374 -12.21 -6.54 -11.28
N TYR A 375 -12.35 -7.60 -10.52
CA TYR A 375 -12.63 -7.54 -9.09
C TYR A 375 -11.39 -7.93 -8.29
N PRO A 376 -11.08 -7.22 -7.21
CA PRO A 376 -10.13 -7.69 -6.21
C PRO A 376 -10.67 -8.96 -5.51
N ASN A 377 -9.75 -9.78 -4.99
CA ASN A 377 -10.09 -11.13 -4.51
C ASN A 377 -11.08 -11.12 -3.34
N HIS A 378 -11.00 -10.12 -2.48
CA HIS A 378 -11.87 -10.00 -1.30
C HIS A 378 -13.32 -9.65 -1.62
N GLU A 379 -13.62 -9.21 -2.84
CA GLU A 379 -15.01 -9.03 -3.30
C GLU A 379 -15.67 -10.35 -3.71
N ILE A 380 -14.87 -11.37 -3.97
CA ILE A 380 -15.34 -12.69 -4.42
C ILE A 380 -15.39 -13.67 -3.25
N VAL A 381 -14.35 -13.70 -2.40
CA VAL A 381 -14.26 -14.59 -1.23
C VAL A 381 -13.68 -13.85 -0.04
N LYS A 382 -13.86 -14.41 1.17
CA LYS A 382 -13.18 -13.89 2.35
C LYS A 382 -11.67 -14.09 2.21
N ILE A 383 -10.91 -13.03 2.30
CA ILE A 383 -9.46 -13.01 2.41
C ILE A 383 -9.09 -12.75 3.87
N ASP A 384 -8.12 -13.49 4.39
CA ASP A 384 -7.72 -13.39 5.79
C ASP A 384 -6.59 -12.39 5.99
N LEU A 385 -5.70 -12.24 4.98
CA LEU A 385 -4.57 -11.30 5.02
C LEU A 385 -4.25 -10.74 3.63
N HIS A 386 -3.64 -9.57 3.60
CA HIS A 386 -3.20 -8.88 2.39
C HIS A 386 -1.71 -8.56 2.47
N ILE A 387 -0.95 -8.86 1.40
CA ILE A 387 0.46 -8.49 1.24
C ILE A 387 0.55 -7.53 0.05
N PRO A 388 0.59 -6.21 0.28
CA PRO A 388 0.63 -5.21 -0.78
C PRO A 388 2.04 -5.09 -1.39
N GLY A 389 2.08 -4.54 -2.59
CA GLY A 389 3.29 -4.29 -3.39
C GLY A 389 3.07 -4.64 -4.87
N CYS A 390 3.91 -4.12 -5.78
CA CYS A 390 3.82 -4.43 -7.20
C CYS A 390 5.21 -4.62 -7.82
N PRO A 391 5.82 -5.81 -7.61
CA PRO A 391 5.43 -6.86 -6.66
C PRO A 391 5.81 -6.51 -5.22
N PRO A 392 5.27 -7.21 -4.20
CA PRO A 392 5.79 -7.13 -2.85
C PRO A 392 7.18 -7.77 -2.76
N ASP A 393 7.99 -7.29 -1.82
CA ASP A 393 9.33 -7.83 -1.57
C ASP A 393 9.32 -9.30 -1.14
N ALA A 394 10.26 -10.09 -1.65
CA ALA A 394 10.39 -11.52 -1.39
C ALA A 394 10.49 -11.86 0.09
N ASN A 395 11.37 -11.16 0.82
CA ASN A 395 11.56 -11.42 2.25
C ASN A 395 10.32 -11.03 3.05
N HIS A 396 9.60 -9.99 2.61
CA HIS A 396 8.35 -9.59 3.24
C HIS A 396 7.30 -10.69 3.09
N ILE A 397 7.08 -11.20 1.87
CA ILE A 397 6.15 -12.31 1.61
C ILE A 397 6.46 -13.50 2.52
N TRP A 398 7.73 -13.93 2.53
CA TRP A 398 8.15 -15.09 3.29
C TRP A 398 8.16 -14.88 4.80
N ASN A 399 8.43 -13.66 5.28
CA ASN A 399 8.30 -13.34 6.70
C ASN A 399 6.85 -13.41 7.17
N VAL A 400 5.90 -12.91 6.39
CA VAL A 400 4.47 -13.06 6.69
C VAL A 400 4.09 -14.54 6.76
N VAL A 401 4.47 -15.33 5.76
CA VAL A 401 4.16 -16.77 5.71
C VAL A 401 4.78 -17.51 6.90
N LYS A 402 6.06 -17.25 7.20
CA LYS A 402 6.76 -17.88 8.36
C LYS A 402 6.07 -17.52 9.68
N ASN A 403 5.70 -16.27 9.87
CA ASN A 403 5.04 -15.84 11.10
C ASN A 403 3.69 -16.52 11.30
N LEU A 404 2.90 -16.66 10.25
CA LEU A 404 1.63 -17.39 10.30
C LEU A 404 1.82 -18.88 10.60
N LEU A 405 2.86 -19.50 10.02
CA LEU A 405 3.12 -20.92 10.19
C LEU A 405 3.73 -21.26 11.56
N PHE A 406 4.59 -20.38 12.09
CA PHE A 406 5.38 -20.64 13.30
C PHE A 406 4.98 -19.77 14.49
N LYS A 407 3.94 -18.94 14.35
CA LYS A 407 3.43 -18.04 15.40
C LYS A 407 4.48 -17.06 15.92
N GLU A 408 5.39 -16.64 15.06
CA GLU A 408 6.30 -15.54 15.38
C GLU A 408 5.54 -14.23 15.34
N GLU A 409 5.83 -13.30 16.25
CA GLU A 409 5.21 -11.97 16.22
C GLU A 409 5.76 -11.14 15.06
N TYR A 410 4.98 -10.93 14.03
CA TYR A 410 5.30 -10.05 12.93
C TYR A 410 4.19 -9.01 12.77
N SER A 411 4.57 -7.75 12.83
CA SER A 411 3.63 -6.66 12.60
C SER A 411 3.82 -6.14 11.18
N ILE A 412 2.77 -6.24 10.37
CA ILE A 412 2.69 -5.59 9.06
C ILE A 412 2.22 -4.14 9.17
N MET A 413 2.17 -3.57 10.38
CA MET A 413 1.72 -2.21 10.59
C MET A 413 2.79 -1.17 10.27
N HIS A 414 2.39 -0.09 9.63
CA HIS A 414 3.18 1.12 9.46
C HIS A 414 3.76 1.61 10.82
N PRO A 415 5.02 2.03 10.96
CA PRO A 415 5.95 2.41 9.89
C PRO A 415 7.00 1.35 9.49
N LYS A 416 6.85 0.09 9.91
CA LYS A 416 7.83 -0.97 9.62
C LYS A 416 7.69 -1.53 8.20
N PHE A 417 6.62 -1.14 7.53
CA PHE A 417 6.30 -1.60 6.20
C PHE A 417 6.96 -0.71 5.16
N LYS A 418 7.82 -1.27 4.33
CA LYS A 418 8.30 -0.64 3.10
C LYS A 418 7.81 -1.50 1.95
N TYR A 419 7.19 -0.85 0.99
CA TYR A 419 6.78 -1.46 -0.25
C TYR A 419 7.94 -1.34 -1.23
N ASP A 420 8.52 -2.40 -1.64
CA ASP A 420 9.51 -2.45 -2.71
C ASP A 420 9.11 -3.45 -3.77
#